data_db69cb2bbbf4338792b3f40306df1db6
#
_entry.id   db69cb2bbbf4338792b3f40306df1db6
#
_cell.length_a   1.000
_cell.length_b   1.000
_cell.length_c   1.000
_cell.angle_alpha   90.00
_cell.angle_beta   90.00
_cell.angle_gamma   90.00
#
_symmetry.space_group_name_H-M   'P 1'
#
loop_
_entity.id
_entity.type
_entity.pdbx_description
1 polymer ?
#
loop_
_entity_poly.entity_id
_entity_poly.type
_entity_poly.pdbx_seq_one_letter_code
_entity_poly.pdbx_strand_id
1 'polypeptide(L)'
;MNESGGHRWQRIPPTERNGRVQTSTVTVYVYPLEMETKGYKFSEKDLEIRYTTAGGNGGQHQNKTLSACHIRHVPTGITVSIRTERSQPQNRRLAFEILEARLKSKHESEIHCAANNDRKQNIGSGQRGDKVKTYSVKHDMVIDHLTGNKLKLSKVLKGIL
;
A
#
# COMPACT_ATOMS: atom_id res chain seq x y z
N MET A 1 -16.16 -2.69 -18.66
CA MET A 1 -17.07 -3.18 -17.61
C MET A 1 -16.35 -3.09 -16.28
N ASN A 2 -17.03 -2.66 -15.21
CA ASN A 2 -16.43 -2.63 -13.88
C ASN A 2 -16.53 -4.03 -13.26
N GLU A 3 -15.38 -4.74 -13.22
CA GLU A 3 -15.28 -6.08 -12.62
C GLU A 3 -14.89 -6.02 -11.13
N SER A 4 -14.64 -4.83 -10.59
CA SER A 4 -14.30 -4.69 -9.17
C SER A 4 -15.54 -4.86 -8.30
N GLY A 5 -15.40 -5.60 -7.19
CA GLY A 5 -16.45 -5.81 -6.21
C GLY A 5 -16.68 -7.26 -5.79
N GLY A 6 -17.81 -7.53 -5.17
CA GLY A 6 -18.19 -8.86 -4.66
C GLY A 6 -18.81 -9.75 -5.74
N HIS A 7 -18.22 -10.90 -5.99
CA HIS A 7 -18.70 -11.91 -6.93
C HIS A 7 -19.21 -13.12 -6.15
N ARG A 8 -20.45 -13.49 -6.37
CA ARG A 8 -21.11 -14.61 -5.70
C ARG A 8 -21.21 -15.81 -6.62
N TRP A 9 -20.61 -16.93 -6.22
CA TRP A 9 -20.60 -18.18 -6.97
C TRP A 9 -21.51 -19.21 -6.31
N GLN A 10 -22.54 -19.64 -7.03
CA GLN A 10 -23.54 -20.62 -6.59
C GLN A 10 -23.37 -21.93 -7.34
N ARG A 11 -22.93 -22.97 -6.63
CA ARG A 11 -22.68 -24.31 -7.19
C ARG A 11 -23.02 -25.40 -6.19
N ILE A 12 -23.17 -26.61 -6.68
CA ILE A 12 -23.14 -27.83 -5.87
C ILE A 12 -21.69 -28.29 -5.82
N PRO A 13 -21.00 -28.24 -4.66
CA PRO A 13 -19.61 -28.66 -4.57
C PRO A 13 -19.47 -30.17 -4.74
N PRO A 14 -18.32 -30.70 -5.20
CA PRO A 14 -18.10 -32.14 -5.37
C PRO A 14 -18.22 -32.95 -4.07
N THR A 15 -18.02 -32.29 -2.94
CA THR A 15 -18.12 -32.91 -1.60
C THR A 15 -19.54 -33.00 -1.06
N GLU A 16 -20.53 -32.37 -1.73
CA GLU A 16 -21.90 -32.34 -1.27
C GLU A 16 -22.69 -33.56 -1.74
N ARG A 17 -23.14 -34.39 -0.78
CA ARG A 17 -23.87 -35.64 -1.06
C ARG A 17 -25.37 -35.45 -1.31
N ASN A 18 -25.94 -34.36 -0.74
CA ASN A 18 -27.39 -34.14 -0.77
C ASN A 18 -27.85 -33.17 -1.89
N GLY A 19 -26.95 -32.80 -2.82
CA GLY A 19 -27.30 -31.90 -3.93
C GLY A 19 -27.61 -30.45 -3.52
N ARG A 20 -27.22 -30.03 -2.33
CA ARG A 20 -27.46 -28.66 -1.83
C ARG A 20 -26.58 -27.65 -2.55
N VAL A 21 -27.19 -26.57 -3.02
CA VAL A 21 -26.45 -25.44 -3.61
C VAL A 21 -25.75 -24.66 -2.52
N GLN A 22 -24.45 -24.56 -2.64
CA GLN A 22 -23.62 -23.73 -1.75
C GLN A 22 -23.19 -22.45 -2.45
N THR A 23 -23.01 -21.39 -1.67
CA THR A 23 -22.64 -20.07 -2.16
C THR A 23 -21.29 -19.67 -1.59
N SER A 24 -20.34 -19.39 -2.46
CA SER A 24 -19.04 -18.79 -2.12
C SER A 24 -19.02 -17.34 -2.60
N THR A 25 -18.36 -16.47 -1.88
CA THR A 25 -18.14 -15.07 -2.26
C THR A 25 -16.64 -14.84 -2.48
N VAL A 26 -16.32 -14.21 -3.61
CA VAL A 26 -14.95 -13.80 -3.96
C VAL A 26 -14.98 -12.30 -4.21
N THR A 27 -13.99 -11.59 -3.67
CA THR A 27 -13.82 -10.18 -3.94
C THR A 27 -12.78 -9.99 -5.05
N VAL A 28 -13.12 -9.18 -6.04
CA VAL A 28 -12.26 -8.87 -7.19
C VAL A 28 -11.90 -7.40 -7.15
N TYR A 29 -10.64 -7.09 -7.35
CA TYR A 29 -10.15 -5.74 -7.49
C TYR A 29 -9.37 -5.61 -8.79
N VAL A 30 -9.80 -4.68 -9.63
CA VAL A 30 -9.15 -4.37 -10.91
C VAL A 30 -8.47 -3.02 -10.78
N TYR A 31 -7.18 -2.96 -11.08
CA TYR A 31 -6.39 -1.74 -11.02
C TYR A 31 -5.56 -1.59 -12.30
N PRO A 32 -5.26 -0.35 -12.72
CA PRO A 32 -4.37 -0.11 -13.86
C PRO A 32 -2.93 -0.55 -13.52
N LEU A 33 -2.26 -1.17 -14.45
CA LEU A 33 -0.90 -1.70 -14.27
C LEU A 33 0.17 -0.60 -14.16
N GLU A 34 -0.15 0.64 -14.54
CA GLU A 34 0.76 1.79 -14.57
C GLU A 34 0.89 2.44 -13.19
N MET A 35 1.41 1.72 -12.22
CA MET A 35 1.98 2.36 -11.02
C MET A 35 3.50 2.49 -11.21
N GLU A 36 3.92 3.51 -11.96
CA GLU A 36 5.30 3.95 -11.90
C GLU A 36 5.58 4.43 -10.47
N THR A 37 6.36 3.67 -9.74
CA THR A 37 6.97 4.13 -8.48
C THR A 37 8.01 5.19 -8.83
N LYS A 38 7.57 6.43 -8.99
CA LYS A 38 8.48 7.58 -9.09
C LYS A 38 9.29 7.60 -7.80
N GLY A 39 10.59 7.33 -7.91
CA GLY A 39 11.50 7.37 -6.77
C GLY A 39 11.35 8.71 -6.04
N TYR A 40 11.27 8.66 -4.73
CA TYR A 40 11.19 9.87 -3.91
C TYR A 40 12.50 10.66 -4.05
N LYS A 41 12.39 11.90 -4.53
CA LYS A 41 13.52 12.85 -4.60
C LYS A 41 13.20 14.01 -3.66
N PHE A 42 14.12 14.34 -2.79
CA PHE A 42 14.03 15.52 -1.93
C PHE A 42 15.08 16.56 -2.33
N SER A 43 14.82 17.82 -2.05
CA SER A 43 15.73 18.92 -2.30
C SER A 43 16.53 19.23 -1.03
N GLU A 44 17.82 19.56 -1.18
CA GLU A 44 18.62 20.03 -0.03
C GLU A 44 18.06 21.34 0.55
N LYS A 45 17.30 22.11 -0.21
CA LYS A 45 16.66 23.36 0.26
C LYS A 45 15.58 23.11 1.32
N ASP A 46 15.04 21.90 1.36
CA ASP A 46 13.99 21.49 2.30
C ASP A 46 14.57 20.94 3.62
N LEU A 47 15.91 21.03 3.79
CA LEU A 47 16.61 20.50 4.94
C LEU A 47 17.13 21.60 5.86
N GLU A 48 16.80 21.49 7.13
CA GLU A 48 17.47 22.24 8.21
C GLU A 48 18.56 21.40 8.81
N ILE A 49 19.81 21.86 8.70
CA ILE A 49 20.97 21.14 9.25
C ILE A 49 21.52 21.95 10.43
N ARG A 50 21.63 21.31 11.58
CA ARG A 50 22.22 21.89 12.79
C ARG A 50 23.35 20.98 13.32
N TYR A 51 24.42 21.59 13.76
CA TYR A 51 25.55 20.88 14.39
C TYR A 51 25.57 21.21 15.87
N THR A 52 25.79 20.18 16.68
CA THR A 52 25.86 20.31 18.15
C THR A 52 27.04 19.50 18.67
N THR A 53 27.39 19.68 19.92
CA THR A 53 28.33 18.80 20.61
C THR A 53 27.71 17.43 20.82
N ALA A 54 28.54 16.37 20.76
CA ALA A 54 28.02 15.00 20.80
C ALA A 54 27.40 14.62 22.15
N GLY A 55 27.71 15.36 23.21
CA GLY A 55 27.18 15.08 24.57
C GLY A 55 27.59 13.71 25.10
N GLY A 56 27.69 13.55 26.40
CA GLY A 56 28.05 12.29 27.06
C GLY A 56 29.32 12.38 27.88
N ASN A 57 29.75 11.27 28.48
CA ASN A 57 30.97 11.18 29.30
C ASN A 57 32.18 11.21 28.36
N GLY A 58 32.82 12.36 28.23
CA GLY A 58 33.96 12.53 27.33
C GLY A 58 34.85 13.72 27.75
N GLY A 59 36.07 13.75 27.20
CA GLY A 59 37.05 14.80 27.42
C GLY A 59 36.75 16.10 26.66
N GLN A 60 37.75 17.04 26.67
CA GLN A 60 37.59 18.38 26.07
C GLN A 60 37.16 18.36 24.59
N HIS A 61 37.57 17.38 23.80
CA HIS A 61 37.22 17.27 22.41
C HIS A 61 35.70 17.09 22.22
N GLN A 62 35.08 16.19 22.98
CA GLN A 62 33.65 15.89 22.87
C GLN A 62 32.78 17.07 23.30
N ASN A 63 33.24 17.84 24.31
CA ASN A 63 32.47 18.96 24.85
C ASN A 63 32.66 20.27 24.05
N LYS A 64 33.74 20.39 23.27
CA LYS A 64 34.05 21.61 22.50
C LYS A 64 33.75 21.48 21.01
N THR A 65 33.80 20.28 20.44
CA THR A 65 33.67 20.07 19.00
C THR A 65 32.20 19.78 18.59
N LEU A 66 31.71 20.52 17.60
CA LEU A 66 30.38 20.33 17.02
C LEU A 66 30.37 19.14 16.06
N SER A 67 30.52 17.92 16.57
CA SER A 67 30.60 16.71 15.77
C SER A 67 29.24 16.06 15.48
N ALA A 68 28.23 16.27 16.33
CA ALA A 68 26.91 15.73 16.12
C ALA A 68 26.15 16.50 15.03
N CYS A 69 25.48 15.78 14.16
CA CYS A 69 24.67 16.31 13.05
C CYS A 69 23.19 16.04 13.29
N HIS A 70 22.40 17.09 13.28
CA HIS A 70 20.93 17.02 13.31
C HIS A 70 20.38 17.53 11.98
N ILE A 71 19.61 16.70 11.28
CA ILE A 71 18.95 17.07 10.04
C ILE A 71 17.45 16.95 10.24
N ARG A 72 16.72 18.00 9.83
CA ARG A 72 15.26 18.00 9.79
C ARG A 72 14.79 18.27 8.37
N HIS A 73 13.95 17.40 7.85
CA HIS A 73 13.24 17.65 6.59
C HIS A 73 11.97 18.43 6.89
N VAL A 74 11.92 19.70 6.47
CA VAL A 74 10.86 20.64 6.83
C VAL A 74 9.48 20.17 6.40
N PRO A 75 9.24 19.70 5.14
CA PRO A 75 7.89 19.34 4.68
C PRO A 75 7.30 18.12 5.40
N THR A 76 8.13 17.12 5.75
CA THR A 76 7.64 15.89 6.40
C THR A 76 7.79 15.88 7.91
N GLY A 77 8.56 16.84 8.46
CA GLY A 77 8.88 16.93 9.88
C GLY A 77 9.80 15.81 10.41
N ILE A 78 10.34 14.95 9.53
CA ILE A 78 11.24 13.87 9.93
C ILE A 78 12.58 14.46 10.38
N THR A 79 13.03 14.01 11.54
CA THR A 79 14.31 14.43 12.13
C THR A 79 15.24 13.23 12.27
N VAL A 80 16.52 13.47 12.00
CA VAL A 80 17.61 12.50 12.20
C VAL A 80 18.72 13.18 12.98
N SER A 81 19.23 12.51 13.99
CA SER A 81 20.32 12.98 14.84
C SER A 81 21.39 11.92 14.92
N ILE A 82 22.60 12.23 14.46
CA ILE A 82 23.73 11.31 14.44
C ILE A 82 24.92 11.93 15.19
N ARG A 83 25.48 11.11 16.08
CA ARG A 83 26.62 11.46 16.92
C ARG A 83 27.58 10.29 17.14
N THR A 84 27.51 9.27 16.31
CA THR A 84 28.24 8.01 16.46
C THR A 84 29.69 8.13 16.11
N GLU A 85 30.00 8.95 15.11
CA GLU A 85 31.35 9.11 14.60
C GLU A 85 32.08 10.30 15.24
N ARG A 86 33.42 10.25 15.25
CA ARG A 86 34.24 11.34 15.73
C ARG A 86 34.23 12.53 14.77
N SER A 87 34.07 12.27 13.49
CA SER A 87 34.15 13.24 12.40
C SER A 87 32.76 13.81 12.05
N GLN A 88 32.62 15.13 12.05
CA GLN A 88 31.43 15.85 11.62
C GLN A 88 30.98 15.49 10.18
N PRO A 89 31.90 15.43 9.17
CA PRO A 89 31.53 15.04 7.81
C PRO A 89 30.98 13.60 7.72
N GLN A 90 31.51 12.68 8.53
CA GLN A 90 31.00 11.30 8.58
C GLN A 90 29.61 11.24 9.18
N ASN A 91 29.37 11.93 10.30
CA ASN A 91 28.04 12.03 10.91
C ASN A 91 27.03 12.68 9.95
N ARG A 92 27.46 13.69 9.17
CA ARG A 92 26.61 14.29 8.14
C ARG A 92 26.21 13.28 7.07
N ARG A 93 27.16 12.53 6.49
CA ARG A 93 26.88 11.50 5.47
C ARG A 93 25.89 10.46 5.99
N LEU A 94 26.16 9.90 7.17
CA LEU A 94 25.25 8.92 7.79
C LEU A 94 23.88 9.50 8.07
N ALA A 95 23.78 10.77 8.48
CA ALA A 95 22.50 11.42 8.71
C ALA A 95 21.69 11.58 7.42
N PHE A 96 22.35 11.90 6.29
CA PHE A 96 21.69 11.95 4.99
C PHE A 96 21.20 10.57 4.54
N GLU A 97 22.03 9.53 4.64
CA GLU A 97 21.65 8.16 4.27
C GLU A 97 20.44 7.66 5.08
N ILE A 98 20.45 7.89 6.39
CA ILE A 98 19.32 7.50 7.25
C ILE A 98 18.08 8.34 6.95
N LEU A 99 18.23 9.63 6.67
CA LEU A 99 17.11 10.49 6.30
C LEU A 99 16.46 10.01 4.99
N GLU A 100 17.28 9.73 3.98
CA GLU A 100 16.83 9.23 2.69
C GLU A 100 16.05 7.91 2.85
N ALA A 101 16.60 6.96 3.62
CA ALA A 101 15.93 5.68 3.90
C ALA A 101 14.57 5.89 4.61
N ARG A 102 14.49 6.80 5.59
CA ARG A 102 13.23 7.11 6.30
C ARG A 102 12.21 7.79 5.40
N LEU A 103 12.64 8.73 4.55
CA LEU A 103 11.77 9.43 3.60
C LEU A 103 11.21 8.44 2.56
N LYS A 104 12.07 7.56 2.03
CA LYS A 104 11.66 6.51 1.10
C LYS A 104 10.64 5.55 1.74
N SER A 105 10.91 5.05 2.92
CA SER A 105 9.98 4.17 3.65
C SER A 105 8.64 4.84 3.95
N LYS A 106 8.65 6.13 4.33
CA LYS A 106 7.41 6.90 4.53
C LYS A 106 6.62 7.02 3.24
N HIS A 107 7.27 7.38 2.14
CA HIS A 107 6.63 7.52 0.83
C HIS A 107 6.04 6.18 0.35
N GLU A 108 6.77 5.09 0.49
CA GLU A 108 6.26 3.74 0.19
C GLU A 108 5.03 3.40 1.04
N SER A 109 5.06 3.71 2.34
CA SER A 109 3.91 3.47 3.21
C SER A 109 2.69 4.31 2.83
N GLU A 110 2.87 5.56 2.40
CA GLU A 110 1.80 6.44 1.91
C GLU A 110 1.18 5.88 0.62
N ILE A 111 1.99 5.42 -0.33
CA ILE A 111 1.53 4.77 -1.56
C ILE A 111 0.73 3.51 -1.23
N HIS A 112 1.24 2.66 -0.34
CA HIS A 112 0.54 1.45 0.09
C HIS A 112 -0.77 1.75 0.80
N CYS A 113 -0.81 2.78 1.65
CA CYS A 113 -2.04 3.22 2.30
C CYS A 113 -3.07 3.73 1.29
N ALA A 114 -2.66 4.55 0.32
CA ALA A 114 -3.52 5.05 -0.73
C ALA A 114 -4.09 3.88 -1.56
N ALA A 115 -3.23 2.98 -2.05
CA ALA A 115 -3.65 1.79 -2.81
C ALA A 115 -4.60 0.87 -2.01
N ASN A 116 -4.36 0.69 -0.71
CA ASN A 116 -5.24 -0.09 0.15
C ASN A 116 -6.59 0.59 0.38
N ASN A 117 -6.64 1.92 0.47
CA ASN A 117 -7.88 2.67 0.61
C ASN A 117 -8.71 2.58 -0.68
N ASP A 118 -8.08 2.77 -1.84
CA ASP A 118 -8.73 2.60 -3.15
C ASP A 118 -9.26 1.17 -3.32
N ARG A 119 -8.47 0.18 -2.91
CA ARG A 119 -8.90 -1.21 -2.91
C ARG A 119 -10.13 -1.43 -2.03
N LYS A 120 -10.15 -0.90 -0.80
CA LYS A 120 -11.29 -1.03 0.12
C LYS A 120 -12.55 -0.36 -0.44
N GLN A 121 -12.42 0.81 -1.05
CA GLN A 121 -13.55 1.51 -1.67
C GLN A 121 -14.14 0.73 -2.85
N ASN A 122 -13.29 0.15 -3.71
CA ASN A 122 -13.70 -0.58 -4.90
C ASN A 122 -14.24 -1.99 -4.61
N ILE A 123 -13.77 -2.65 -3.55
CA ILE A 123 -14.24 -3.98 -3.15
C ILE A 123 -15.53 -3.91 -2.35
N GLY A 124 -15.80 -2.80 -1.66
CA GLY A 124 -16.89 -2.66 -0.71
C GLY A 124 -16.65 -3.45 0.58
N SER A 125 -17.72 -3.80 1.30
CA SER A 125 -17.63 -4.48 2.60
C SER A 125 -17.21 -5.94 2.52
N GLY A 126 -17.21 -6.57 1.34
CA GLY A 126 -17.01 -8.00 1.16
C GLY A 126 -18.11 -8.88 1.74
N GLN A 127 -19.19 -8.28 2.26
CA GLN A 127 -20.32 -9.01 2.80
C GLN A 127 -21.13 -9.68 1.68
N ARG A 128 -21.86 -10.74 2.04
CA ARG A 128 -22.69 -11.50 1.11
C ARG A 128 -23.79 -10.65 0.44
N GLY A 129 -24.16 -9.53 1.05
CA GLY A 129 -25.11 -8.54 0.52
C GLY A 129 -24.53 -7.68 -0.60
N ASP A 130 -23.24 -7.34 -0.54
CA ASP A 130 -22.52 -6.46 -1.47
C ASP A 130 -22.06 -7.25 -2.70
N LYS A 131 -23.01 -7.67 -3.52
CA LYS A 131 -22.77 -8.46 -4.72
C LYS A 131 -22.84 -7.58 -5.97
N VAL A 132 -21.82 -7.59 -6.77
CA VAL A 132 -21.82 -6.99 -8.12
C VAL A 132 -22.33 -8.02 -9.14
N LYS A 133 -21.83 -9.25 -9.08
CA LYS A 133 -22.24 -10.32 -9.98
C LYS A 133 -22.60 -11.60 -9.22
N THR A 134 -23.60 -12.32 -9.72
CA THR A 134 -23.94 -13.66 -9.23
C THR A 134 -23.84 -14.67 -10.37
N TYR A 135 -23.03 -15.68 -10.17
CA TYR A 135 -22.83 -16.81 -11.09
C TYR A 135 -23.61 -18.02 -10.57
N SER A 136 -24.59 -18.48 -11.30
CA SER A 136 -25.40 -19.65 -10.95
C SER A 136 -25.08 -20.80 -11.91
N VAL A 137 -24.34 -21.79 -11.43
CA VAL A 137 -23.95 -22.96 -12.23
C VAL A 137 -25.17 -23.81 -12.59
N LYS A 138 -26.10 -23.99 -11.64
CA LYS A 138 -27.34 -24.79 -11.85
C LYS A 138 -28.24 -24.26 -12.98
N HIS A 139 -28.25 -22.94 -13.16
CA HIS A 139 -29.11 -22.26 -14.13
C HIS A 139 -28.38 -21.76 -15.37
N ASP A 140 -27.08 -22.05 -15.51
CA ASP A 140 -26.18 -21.51 -16.57
C ASP A 140 -26.37 -20.00 -16.77
N MET A 141 -26.41 -19.24 -15.68
CA MET A 141 -26.76 -17.83 -15.71
C MET A 141 -25.82 -16.99 -14.85
N VAL A 142 -25.45 -15.83 -15.39
CA VAL A 142 -24.75 -14.75 -14.67
C VAL A 142 -25.67 -13.55 -14.61
N ILE A 143 -25.86 -13.01 -13.42
CA ILE A 143 -26.63 -11.79 -13.18
C ILE A 143 -25.68 -10.70 -12.75
N ASP A 144 -25.63 -9.62 -13.51
CA ASP A 144 -24.96 -8.38 -13.13
C ASP A 144 -25.97 -7.51 -12.37
N HIS A 145 -25.69 -7.23 -11.08
CA HIS A 145 -26.59 -6.48 -10.23
C HIS A 145 -26.48 -4.96 -10.40
N LEU A 146 -25.41 -4.47 -11.04
CA LEU A 146 -25.26 -3.05 -11.34
C LEU A 146 -26.04 -2.64 -12.58
N THR A 147 -25.97 -3.47 -13.64
CA THR A 147 -26.63 -3.19 -14.92
C THR A 147 -27.98 -3.90 -15.08
N GLY A 148 -28.27 -4.90 -14.24
CA GLY A 148 -29.46 -5.75 -14.35
C GLY A 148 -29.38 -6.80 -15.48
N ASN A 149 -28.26 -6.88 -16.20
CA ASN A 149 -28.09 -7.77 -17.34
C ASN A 149 -27.98 -9.23 -16.89
N LYS A 150 -28.52 -10.13 -17.73
CA LYS A 150 -28.44 -11.58 -17.55
C LYS A 150 -27.71 -12.18 -18.74
N LEU A 151 -26.63 -12.93 -18.48
CA LEU A 151 -25.79 -13.57 -19.48
C LEU A 151 -25.71 -15.08 -19.24
N LYS A 152 -25.42 -15.87 -20.26
CA LYS A 152 -25.16 -17.30 -20.08
C LYS A 152 -23.75 -17.49 -19.46
N LEU A 153 -23.68 -18.27 -18.39
CA LEU A 153 -22.40 -18.57 -17.71
C LEU A 153 -21.40 -19.22 -18.65
N SER A 154 -21.85 -20.14 -19.50
CA SER A 154 -21.02 -20.83 -20.50
C SER A 154 -20.37 -19.87 -21.50
N LYS A 155 -21.00 -18.74 -21.84
CA LYS A 155 -20.43 -17.70 -22.71
C LYS A 155 -19.41 -16.85 -21.95
N VAL A 156 -19.76 -16.42 -20.73
CA VAL A 156 -18.89 -15.59 -19.89
C VAL A 156 -17.57 -16.31 -19.57
N LEU A 157 -17.62 -17.62 -19.28
CA LEU A 157 -16.41 -18.42 -19.02
C LEU A 157 -15.48 -18.56 -20.26
N LYS A 158 -16.03 -18.38 -21.46
CA LYS A 158 -15.26 -18.34 -22.73
C LYS A 158 -14.75 -16.93 -23.07
N GLY A 159 -14.99 -15.94 -22.21
CA GLY A 159 -14.61 -14.55 -22.45
C GLY A 159 -15.51 -13.82 -23.45
N ILE A 160 -16.66 -14.37 -23.78
CA ILE A 160 -17.66 -13.75 -24.66
C ILE A 160 -18.65 -12.99 -23.74
N LEU A 161 -18.51 -11.67 -23.70
CA LEU A 161 -19.30 -10.75 -22.87
C LEU A 161 -20.45 -10.14 -23.67
#